data_74da159b047ff9b9b8cb4ea525609fa6
#
_entry.id   74da159b047ff9b9b8cb4ea525609fa6
#
_cell.length_a   1.000
_cell.length_b   1.000
_cell.length_c   1.000
_cell.angle_alpha   90.00
_cell.angle_beta   90.00
_cell.angle_gamma   90.00
#
_symmetry.space_group_name_H-M   'P 1'
#
loop_
_entity.id
_entity.type
_entity.pdbx_description
1 polymer ?
#
loop_
_entity_poly.entity_id
_entity_poly.type
_entity_poly.pdbx_seq_one_letter_code
_entity_poly.pdbx_strand_id
1 'polypeptide(L)'
;MAQSPRVLRPKATGFTPRSISGLALWLDASDASTLFQDAAATTPATATSDPVGAWLDKSGNARHATQSTAGNRPTVGASSAAGKNAVRNNGTGTVALQVAAWPYTAGNTQFAVFNASAINQGIIQRGSLNDEPRMAIQTGANGVAAIRGTRGGSVLAQTHSEVGYALSQWTIGATLFNTSLGRTYRDGVYGTDTTDSQTFSGDQELRLLSLPSNIYGLNGGIAELLYYDRQLTATEVTRVARYLSSRWGITLAPQVSNADAQNWIDRVYANGGQVSSATAAAVNQFCNDIENAPGGSIRDRFLRLNLFCGGTSGTAVGLNSALVPLFRGPSLGGTQHGGATDTNVGGLFVPANYNETGASGGLAGNGSNKYLNTGFPTNTLSASDRHLAAYPLTWPNGGFQYFLGSESAGGVGQQQFALGHFDNADKGAFAFGPTSGAYLNSTTAISSGGMWMGVNTSGSGTIYRNGTANGTASLAAATPTASEIYVFAVNRAANSTAANYFNGRIGGYSIGLSMTAPQAAAYNTAMQSFQAALTRNV
;
A
#
# COMPACT_ATOMS: atom_id res chain seq x y z
N MET A 1 -9.29 18.68 57.67
CA MET A 1 -8.82 18.45 56.30
C MET A 1 -10.00 18.00 55.47
N ALA A 2 -10.51 18.86 54.58
CA ALA A 2 -11.65 18.56 53.73
C ALA A 2 -11.16 17.77 52.52
N GLN A 3 -11.72 16.58 52.26
CA GLN A 3 -11.46 15.80 51.08
C GLN A 3 -12.05 16.50 49.83
N SER A 4 -11.20 16.77 48.84
CA SER A 4 -11.60 17.29 47.54
C SER A 4 -12.57 16.33 46.86
N PRO A 5 -13.69 16.77 46.27
CA PRO A 5 -14.63 15.88 45.60
C PRO A 5 -13.94 15.25 44.39
N ARG A 6 -13.90 13.92 44.34
CA ARG A 6 -13.52 13.16 43.15
C ARG A 6 -14.51 13.50 42.00
N VAL A 7 -14.05 14.26 41.03
CA VAL A 7 -14.76 14.41 39.75
C VAL A 7 -14.77 13.04 39.11
N LEU A 8 -15.91 12.35 39.12
CA LEU A 8 -16.15 11.16 38.32
C LEU A 8 -16.09 11.60 36.87
N ARG A 9 -14.96 11.33 36.20
CA ARG A 9 -14.92 11.42 34.73
C ARG A 9 -15.97 10.47 34.19
N PRO A 10 -16.89 10.93 33.31
CA PRO A 10 -17.81 10.03 32.63
C PRO A 10 -16.97 8.95 31.96
N LYS A 11 -17.27 7.67 32.22
CA LYS A 11 -16.69 6.55 31.50
C LYS A 11 -17.02 6.80 30.02
N ALA A 12 -16.01 7.08 29.20
CA ALA A 12 -16.22 7.25 27.77
C ALA A 12 -16.99 6.02 27.30
N THR A 13 -18.24 6.19 26.92
CA THR A 13 -19.05 5.12 26.33
C THR A 13 -18.33 4.74 25.05
N GLY A 14 -17.71 3.54 25.05
CA GLY A 14 -16.97 3.04 23.92
C GLY A 14 -17.83 3.10 22.65
N PHE A 15 -17.23 3.40 21.51
CA PHE A 15 -17.93 3.40 20.22
C PHE A 15 -18.64 2.05 20.01
N THR A 16 -19.88 2.11 19.56
CA THR A 16 -20.63 0.95 19.07
C THR A 16 -21.16 1.25 17.66
N PRO A 17 -21.37 0.24 16.80
CA PRO A 17 -21.98 0.44 15.47
C PRO A 17 -23.29 1.21 15.49
N ARG A 18 -24.11 1.05 16.55
CA ARG A 18 -25.37 1.77 16.75
C ARG A 18 -25.22 3.29 16.91
N SER A 19 -24.02 3.78 17.23
CA SER A 19 -23.77 5.23 17.35
C SER A 19 -23.71 5.95 16.01
N ILE A 20 -23.72 5.21 14.89
CA ILE A 20 -23.83 5.73 13.53
C ILE A 20 -25.25 5.47 13.02
N SER A 21 -25.91 6.52 12.52
CA SER A 21 -27.27 6.42 11.99
C SER A 21 -27.33 5.55 10.74
N GLY A 22 -28.49 4.91 10.52
CA GLY A 22 -28.74 4.06 9.36
C GLY A 22 -28.23 2.62 9.50
N LEU A 23 -27.83 2.17 10.70
CA LEU A 23 -27.50 0.77 10.93
C LEU A 23 -28.75 -0.09 10.77
N ALA A 24 -28.80 -0.86 9.70
CA ALA A 24 -29.93 -1.71 9.34
C ALA A 24 -29.78 -3.15 9.82
N LEU A 25 -28.53 -3.66 9.90
CA LEU A 25 -28.24 -5.02 10.33
C LEU A 25 -26.88 -5.05 11.05
N TRP A 26 -26.79 -5.81 12.14
CA TRP A 26 -25.53 -6.08 12.84
C TRP A 26 -25.51 -7.53 13.32
N LEU A 27 -24.69 -8.35 12.69
CA LEU A 27 -24.43 -9.74 13.04
C LEU A 27 -23.03 -9.86 13.65
N ASP A 28 -22.90 -10.48 14.82
CA ASP A 28 -21.65 -10.56 15.59
C ASP A 28 -21.49 -11.98 16.16
N ALA A 29 -20.67 -12.80 15.52
CA ALA A 29 -20.47 -14.19 15.91
C ALA A 29 -19.66 -14.36 17.21
N SER A 30 -18.99 -13.30 17.70
CA SER A 30 -18.32 -13.35 19.01
C SER A 30 -19.31 -13.31 20.19
N ASP A 31 -20.55 -12.96 19.93
CA ASP A 31 -21.64 -13.01 20.89
C ASP A 31 -22.40 -14.33 20.73
N ALA A 32 -21.95 -15.34 21.48
CA ALA A 32 -22.52 -16.69 21.38
C ALA A 32 -24.04 -16.73 21.69
N SER A 33 -24.58 -15.73 22.39
CA SER A 33 -26.02 -15.62 22.66
C SER A 33 -26.84 -15.30 21.40
N THR A 34 -26.20 -14.97 20.29
CA THR A 34 -26.84 -14.68 19.00
C THR A 34 -26.86 -15.86 18.03
N LEU A 35 -26.16 -16.97 18.35
CA LEU A 35 -26.02 -18.12 17.47
C LEU A 35 -26.87 -19.29 17.95
N PHE A 36 -27.70 -19.82 17.04
CA PHE A 36 -28.60 -20.93 17.31
C PHE A 36 -28.51 -21.99 16.23
N GLN A 37 -28.66 -23.27 16.63
CA GLN A 37 -28.57 -24.41 15.73
C GLN A 37 -29.77 -24.52 14.79
N ASP A 38 -30.90 -23.99 15.15
CA ASP A 38 -32.18 -24.03 14.41
C ASP A 38 -32.66 -22.64 14.02
N ALA A 39 -33.49 -22.56 12.97
CA ALA A 39 -34.01 -21.29 12.45
C ALA A 39 -34.99 -20.59 13.41
N ALA A 40 -35.58 -21.32 14.37
CA ALA A 40 -36.46 -20.76 15.38
C ALA A 40 -35.71 -20.19 16.59
N ALA A 41 -34.40 -20.29 16.60
CA ALA A 41 -33.50 -19.79 17.66
C ALA A 41 -33.84 -20.40 19.05
N THR A 42 -34.05 -21.71 19.11
CA THR A 42 -34.37 -22.41 20.35
C THR A 42 -33.18 -23.16 20.95
N THR A 43 -32.29 -23.68 20.14
CA THR A 43 -31.09 -24.43 20.57
C THR A 43 -29.82 -23.63 20.34
N PRO A 44 -29.11 -23.17 21.38
CA PRO A 44 -27.88 -22.41 21.22
C PRO A 44 -26.80 -23.21 20.44
N ALA A 45 -26.04 -22.52 19.57
CA ALA A 45 -24.89 -23.04 18.87
C ALA A 45 -23.62 -22.56 19.59
N THR A 46 -23.05 -23.40 20.47
CA THR A 46 -21.98 -23.01 21.41
C THR A 46 -20.66 -23.70 21.13
N ALA A 47 -20.68 -24.85 20.48
CA ALA A 47 -19.48 -25.64 20.19
C ALA A 47 -18.98 -25.42 18.73
N THR A 48 -17.69 -25.61 18.52
CA THR A 48 -17.13 -25.67 17.16
C THR A 48 -17.82 -26.76 16.37
N SER A 49 -18.17 -26.47 15.13
CA SER A 49 -18.91 -27.31 14.19
C SER A 49 -20.42 -27.43 14.47
N ASP A 50 -20.97 -26.80 15.51
CA ASP A 50 -22.41 -26.70 15.65
C ASP A 50 -23.01 -26.04 14.40
N PRO A 51 -24.13 -26.57 13.86
CA PRO A 51 -24.82 -25.90 12.76
C PRO A 51 -25.37 -24.56 13.21
N VAL A 52 -25.41 -23.58 12.30
CA VAL A 52 -26.02 -22.28 12.54
C VAL A 52 -27.28 -22.15 11.70
N GLY A 53 -28.45 -22.33 12.33
CA GLY A 53 -29.76 -22.14 11.74
C GLY A 53 -30.30 -20.74 11.91
N ALA A 54 -29.87 -20.01 12.96
CA ALA A 54 -30.17 -18.59 13.15
C ALA A 54 -28.95 -17.83 13.69
N TRP A 55 -28.75 -16.60 13.17
CA TRP A 55 -27.78 -15.62 13.67
C TRP A 55 -28.56 -14.31 13.93
N LEU A 56 -28.71 -13.97 15.20
CA LEU A 56 -29.59 -12.88 15.62
C LEU A 56 -28.96 -11.51 15.37
N ASP A 57 -29.80 -10.60 14.88
CA ASP A 57 -29.46 -9.22 14.61
C ASP A 57 -29.33 -8.40 15.91
N LYS A 58 -28.23 -7.69 16.05
CA LYS A 58 -27.93 -6.79 17.17
C LYS A 58 -28.23 -5.32 16.85
N SER A 59 -28.67 -4.96 15.64
CA SER A 59 -28.97 -3.57 15.27
C SER A 59 -30.19 -3.00 16.03
N GLY A 60 -31.11 -3.86 16.43
CA GLY A 60 -32.40 -3.50 17.01
C GLY A 60 -33.54 -3.57 16.03
N ASN A 61 -33.29 -3.92 14.75
CA ASN A 61 -34.31 -4.03 13.71
C ASN A 61 -34.92 -5.45 13.58
N ALA A 62 -34.46 -6.41 14.40
CA ALA A 62 -34.88 -7.81 14.38
C ALA A 62 -34.72 -8.50 13.00
N ARG A 63 -33.71 -8.13 12.24
CA ARG A 63 -33.38 -8.69 10.90
C ARG A 63 -32.48 -9.91 11.05
N HIS A 64 -32.98 -10.98 11.62
CA HIS A 64 -32.20 -12.18 11.87
C HIS A 64 -31.84 -12.89 10.57
N ALA A 65 -30.61 -13.44 10.49
CA ALA A 65 -30.19 -14.28 9.38
C ALA A 65 -30.51 -15.74 9.72
N THR A 66 -31.25 -16.44 8.86
CA THR A 66 -31.76 -17.79 9.14
C THR A 66 -31.52 -18.78 8.01
N GLN A 67 -31.51 -20.10 8.35
CA GLN A 67 -31.52 -21.23 7.43
C GLN A 67 -32.38 -22.35 7.97
N SER A 68 -33.52 -22.57 7.35
CA SER A 68 -34.49 -23.59 7.76
C SER A 68 -34.04 -25.01 7.41
N THR A 69 -33.41 -25.20 6.24
CA THR A 69 -32.93 -26.52 5.78
C THR A 69 -31.67 -26.94 6.51
N ALA A 70 -31.75 -27.99 7.31
CA ALA A 70 -30.64 -28.44 8.17
C ALA A 70 -29.33 -28.69 7.40
N GLY A 71 -29.39 -29.35 6.24
CA GLY A 71 -28.22 -29.67 5.41
C GLY A 71 -27.55 -28.45 4.75
N ASN A 72 -28.18 -27.26 4.79
CA ASN A 72 -27.67 -26.02 4.20
C ASN A 72 -27.20 -25.03 5.27
N ARG A 73 -27.15 -25.42 6.54
CA ARG A 73 -26.68 -24.57 7.63
C ARG A 73 -25.16 -24.46 7.63
N PRO A 74 -24.61 -23.25 7.70
CA PRO A 74 -23.19 -23.06 8.01
C PRO A 74 -22.89 -23.53 9.44
N THR A 75 -21.63 -23.51 9.83
CA THR A 75 -21.20 -23.99 11.14
C THR A 75 -20.47 -22.93 11.96
N VAL A 76 -20.46 -23.08 13.27
CA VAL A 76 -19.60 -22.32 14.17
C VAL A 76 -18.14 -22.74 13.98
N GLY A 77 -17.21 -21.80 13.95
CA GLY A 77 -15.78 -22.06 13.90
C GLY A 77 -14.94 -20.90 14.40
N ALA A 78 -13.62 -21.06 14.41
CA ALA A 78 -12.71 -20.03 14.90
C ALA A 78 -12.65 -18.80 13.97
N SER A 79 -12.46 -17.63 14.58
CA SER A 79 -12.20 -16.34 13.90
C SER A 79 -10.71 -15.95 13.94
N SER A 80 -10.40 -14.70 13.57
CA SER A 80 -9.07 -14.09 13.70
C SER A 80 -8.63 -13.86 15.15
N ALA A 81 -9.57 -13.63 16.04
CA ALA A 81 -9.29 -13.33 17.44
C ALA A 81 -9.47 -14.58 18.32
N ALA A 82 -8.47 -14.92 19.10
CA ALA A 82 -8.50 -16.06 19.98
C ALA A 82 -9.73 -16.05 20.89
N GLY A 83 -10.42 -17.18 21.01
CA GLY A 83 -11.62 -17.35 21.83
C GLY A 83 -12.90 -16.72 21.25
N LYS A 84 -12.87 -16.20 20.00
CA LYS A 84 -14.06 -15.67 19.32
C LYS A 84 -14.45 -16.56 18.15
N ASN A 85 -15.75 -16.60 17.88
CA ASN A 85 -16.35 -17.42 16.82
C ASN A 85 -16.48 -16.67 15.49
N ALA A 86 -16.64 -17.44 14.43
CA ALA A 86 -17.13 -17.01 13.13
C ALA A 86 -18.16 -18.01 12.63
N VAL A 87 -19.05 -17.57 11.75
CA VAL A 87 -19.98 -18.45 11.01
C VAL A 87 -19.28 -18.87 9.71
N ARG A 88 -19.08 -20.16 9.51
CA ARG A 88 -18.22 -20.74 8.45
C ARG A 88 -18.99 -21.57 7.44
N ASN A 89 -18.52 -21.52 6.22
CA ASN A 89 -18.94 -22.36 5.11
C ASN A 89 -17.70 -23.05 4.50
N ASN A 90 -17.86 -24.20 3.91
CA ASN A 90 -16.84 -25.02 3.27
C ASN A 90 -16.73 -24.83 1.74
N GLY A 91 -17.31 -23.75 1.20
CA GLY A 91 -17.34 -23.48 -0.24
C GLY A 91 -18.61 -23.99 -0.95
N THR A 92 -19.51 -24.63 -0.25
CA THR A 92 -20.76 -25.13 -0.82
C THR A 92 -21.76 -23.99 -1.07
N GLY A 93 -22.20 -23.81 -2.30
CA GLY A 93 -23.11 -22.70 -2.69
C GLY A 93 -24.47 -22.73 -2.02
N THR A 94 -25.00 -23.90 -1.68
CA THR A 94 -26.28 -24.06 -0.96
C THR A 94 -26.18 -23.69 0.52
N VAL A 95 -25.00 -23.73 1.12
CA VAL A 95 -24.76 -23.40 2.53
C VAL A 95 -24.74 -21.88 2.68
N ALA A 96 -25.78 -21.32 3.29
CA ALA A 96 -25.96 -19.88 3.42
C ALA A 96 -26.94 -19.53 4.54
N LEU A 97 -26.89 -18.28 5.00
CA LEU A 97 -27.94 -17.66 5.79
C LEU A 97 -28.66 -16.59 4.97
N GLN A 98 -29.95 -16.39 5.24
CA GLN A 98 -30.79 -15.38 4.58
C GLN A 98 -31.44 -14.46 5.61
N VAL A 99 -31.44 -13.17 5.33
CA VAL A 99 -32.22 -12.17 6.06
C VAL A 99 -33.43 -11.81 5.21
N ALA A 100 -34.60 -11.77 5.81
CA ALA A 100 -35.84 -11.40 5.13
C ALA A 100 -35.75 -10.03 4.45
N ALA A 101 -36.45 -9.85 3.36
CA ALA A 101 -36.48 -8.62 2.59
C ALA A 101 -36.88 -7.39 3.44
N TRP A 102 -36.26 -6.26 3.17
CA TRP A 102 -36.64 -4.95 3.73
C TRP A 102 -36.43 -3.85 2.68
N PRO A 103 -37.03 -2.64 2.86
CA PRO A 103 -36.90 -1.57 1.88
C PRO A 103 -35.45 -1.25 1.52
N TYR A 104 -35.22 -1.14 0.22
CA TYR A 104 -33.91 -0.75 -0.30
C TYR A 104 -33.79 0.78 -0.34
N THR A 105 -32.65 1.31 0.06
CA THR A 105 -32.29 2.72 -0.06
C THR A 105 -31.23 2.91 -1.14
N ALA A 106 -31.22 4.06 -1.80
CA ALA A 106 -30.32 4.37 -2.91
C ALA A 106 -28.82 4.30 -2.53
N GLY A 107 -28.49 4.46 -1.23
CA GLY A 107 -27.15 4.32 -0.71
C GLY A 107 -27.06 3.19 0.31
N ASN A 108 -25.91 2.54 0.37
CA ASN A 108 -25.61 1.56 1.40
C ASN A 108 -24.12 1.44 1.68
N THR A 109 -23.80 0.91 2.84
CA THR A 109 -22.44 0.50 3.20
C THR A 109 -22.51 -0.86 3.88
N GLN A 110 -21.74 -1.80 3.37
CA GLN A 110 -21.62 -3.14 3.91
C GLN A 110 -20.21 -3.31 4.45
N PHE A 111 -20.07 -3.70 5.72
CA PHE A 111 -18.80 -4.15 6.30
C PHE A 111 -18.89 -5.63 6.64
N ALA A 112 -17.80 -6.34 6.38
CA ALA A 112 -17.64 -7.70 6.86
C ALA A 112 -16.22 -7.91 7.40
N VAL A 113 -16.12 -8.61 8.52
CA VAL A 113 -14.88 -9.24 8.96
C VAL A 113 -14.95 -10.68 8.50
N PHE A 114 -14.11 -11.04 7.54
CA PHE A 114 -14.20 -12.34 6.88
C PHE A 114 -12.83 -12.88 6.47
N ASN A 115 -12.79 -14.18 6.14
CA ASN A 115 -11.71 -14.76 5.37
C ASN A 115 -12.28 -15.62 4.22
N ALA A 116 -11.52 -15.72 3.12
CA ALA A 116 -11.85 -16.52 1.96
C ALA A 116 -10.60 -17.23 1.44
N SER A 117 -10.68 -18.50 1.11
CA SER A 117 -9.52 -19.32 0.71
C SER A 117 -9.27 -19.35 -0.80
N ALA A 118 -10.19 -18.83 -1.61
CA ALA A 118 -10.09 -18.80 -3.06
C ALA A 118 -10.79 -17.58 -3.66
N ILE A 119 -10.58 -17.34 -4.94
CA ILE A 119 -11.37 -16.39 -5.75
C ILE A 119 -12.76 -16.98 -6.07
N ASN A 120 -13.64 -16.15 -6.60
CA ASN A 120 -15.04 -16.51 -6.92
C ASN A 120 -15.83 -17.00 -5.70
N GLN A 121 -15.73 -16.24 -4.60
CA GLN A 121 -16.44 -16.51 -3.36
C GLN A 121 -17.30 -15.32 -2.96
N GLY A 122 -18.57 -15.57 -2.69
CA GLY A 122 -19.54 -14.57 -2.25
C GLY A 122 -19.53 -14.38 -0.74
N ILE A 123 -19.38 -13.16 -0.29
CA ILE A 123 -19.43 -12.81 1.14
C ILE A 123 -20.85 -12.44 1.52
N ILE A 124 -21.42 -11.45 0.82
CA ILE A 124 -22.74 -10.89 1.06
C ILE A 124 -23.32 -10.37 -0.24
N GLN A 125 -24.60 -10.61 -0.46
CA GLN A 125 -25.38 -10.01 -1.54
C GLN A 125 -26.80 -9.73 -1.09
N ARG A 126 -27.30 -8.57 -1.48
CA ARG A 126 -28.68 -8.18 -1.27
C ARG A 126 -29.43 -8.19 -2.60
N GLY A 127 -30.53 -8.94 -2.71
CA GLY A 127 -31.34 -9.07 -3.92
C GLY A 127 -30.91 -10.21 -4.84
N SER A 128 -31.36 -10.17 -6.11
CA SER A 128 -31.10 -11.20 -7.11
C SER A 128 -29.65 -11.12 -7.65
N LEU A 129 -29.26 -12.05 -8.52
CA LEU A 129 -27.87 -12.17 -8.96
C LEU A 129 -27.33 -10.95 -9.74
N ASN A 130 -28.21 -10.15 -10.34
CA ASN A 130 -27.82 -9.06 -11.25
C ASN A 130 -28.21 -7.66 -10.75
N ASP A 131 -28.91 -7.51 -9.64
CA ASP A 131 -29.61 -6.26 -9.32
C ASP A 131 -29.10 -5.51 -8.08
N GLU A 132 -28.03 -5.93 -7.41
CA GLU A 132 -27.86 -5.60 -6.00
C GLU A 132 -26.47 -5.18 -5.56
N PRO A 133 -26.36 -4.54 -4.38
CA PRO A 133 -25.07 -4.37 -3.76
C PRO A 133 -24.52 -5.73 -3.29
N ARG A 134 -23.35 -6.07 -3.75
CA ARG A 134 -22.64 -7.31 -3.47
C ARG A 134 -21.20 -7.05 -3.03
N MET A 135 -20.73 -7.87 -2.09
CA MET A 135 -19.30 -8.02 -1.77
C MET A 135 -18.88 -9.47 -2.07
N ALA A 136 -17.85 -9.63 -2.85
CA ALA A 136 -17.28 -10.93 -3.21
C ALA A 136 -15.77 -10.86 -3.35
N ILE A 137 -15.09 -12.00 -3.28
CA ILE A 137 -13.69 -12.14 -3.67
C ILE A 137 -13.65 -12.61 -5.10
N GLN A 138 -13.05 -11.83 -5.96
CA GLN A 138 -12.86 -12.15 -7.40
C GLN A 138 -11.47 -11.73 -7.85
N THR A 139 -11.10 -12.07 -9.09
CA THR A 139 -9.86 -11.59 -9.69
C THR A 139 -9.95 -10.07 -9.90
N GLY A 140 -9.02 -9.33 -9.33
CA GLY A 140 -8.85 -7.89 -9.56
C GLY A 140 -8.17 -7.58 -10.90
N ALA A 141 -8.02 -6.29 -11.20
CA ALA A 141 -7.43 -5.81 -12.45
C ALA A 141 -6.00 -6.32 -12.70
N ASN A 142 -5.25 -6.58 -11.63
CA ASN A 142 -3.86 -7.05 -11.68
C ASN A 142 -3.72 -8.58 -11.64
N GLY A 143 -4.80 -9.34 -11.85
CA GLY A 143 -4.78 -10.80 -11.80
C GLY A 143 -4.71 -11.41 -10.39
N VAL A 144 -4.69 -10.60 -9.34
CA VAL A 144 -4.69 -11.03 -7.94
C VAL A 144 -6.10 -11.06 -7.35
N ALA A 145 -6.30 -11.82 -6.28
CA ALA A 145 -7.57 -11.83 -5.57
C ALA A 145 -7.86 -10.43 -4.98
N ALA A 146 -9.09 -9.94 -5.13
CA ALA A 146 -9.50 -8.63 -4.65
C ALA A 146 -10.94 -8.64 -4.14
N ILE A 147 -11.27 -7.72 -3.23
CA ILE A 147 -12.66 -7.45 -2.85
C ILE A 147 -13.33 -6.75 -4.03
N ARG A 148 -14.42 -7.34 -4.50
CA ARG A 148 -15.24 -6.78 -5.56
C ARG A 148 -16.59 -6.37 -5.00
N GLY A 149 -16.92 -5.09 -5.14
CA GLY A 149 -18.25 -4.57 -4.99
C GLY A 149 -18.95 -4.55 -6.35
N THR A 150 -20.18 -5.01 -6.40
CA THR A 150 -20.99 -4.99 -7.63
C THR A 150 -22.38 -4.50 -7.29
N ARG A 151 -22.92 -3.64 -8.15
CA ARG A 151 -24.31 -3.19 -8.09
C ARG A 151 -24.80 -2.96 -9.51
N GLY A 152 -26.02 -3.41 -9.83
CA GLY A 152 -26.66 -2.98 -11.03
C GLY A 152 -27.30 -3.99 -11.92
N GLY A 153 -28.29 -3.69 -12.70
CA GLY A 153 -29.03 -4.47 -13.64
C GLY A 153 -28.20 -4.97 -14.86
N SER A 154 -28.53 -4.52 -16.08
CA SER A 154 -27.85 -4.98 -17.29
C SER A 154 -26.42 -4.45 -17.49
N VAL A 155 -26.03 -3.39 -16.78
CA VAL A 155 -24.67 -2.83 -16.75
C VAL A 155 -24.16 -2.88 -15.32
N LEU A 156 -23.19 -3.74 -15.06
CA LEU A 156 -22.61 -3.88 -13.73
C LEU A 156 -21.64 -2.71 -13.43
N ALA A 157 -21.98 -1.90 -12.46
CA ALA A 157 -21.02 -1.03 -11.81
C ALA A 157 -20.13 -1.90 -10.91
N GLN A 158 -18.83 -1.94 -11.19
CA GLN A 158 -17.88 -2.78 -10.47
C GLN A 158 -16.78 -1.93 -9.88
N THR A 159 -16.50 -2.12 -8.61
CA THR A 159 -15.34 -1.55 -7.97
C THR A 159 -14.48 -2.66 -7.37
N HIS A 160 -13.17 -2.54 -7.54
CA HIS A 160 -12.21 -3.50 -7.02
C HIS A 160 -11.36 -2.84 -5.96
N SER A 161 -11.00 -3.59 -4.94
CA SER A 161 -9.94 -3.17 -4.03
C SER A 161 -8.62 -3.06 -4.80
N GLU A 162 -7.98 -1.90 -4.77
CA GLU A 162 -6.63 -1.71 -5.32
C GLU A 162 -5.59 -2.55 -4.59
N VAL A 163 -5.93 -2.99 -3.39
CA VAL A 163 -5.10 -3.84 -2.54
C VAL A 163 -5.46 -5.29 -2.79
N GLY A 164 -4.54 -6.09 -3.28
CA GLY A 164 -4.73 -7.53 -3.45
C GLY A 164 -5.17 -8.20 -2.14
N TYR A 165 -6.17 -9.07 -2.21
CA TYR A 165 -6.61 -9.86 -1.07
C TYR A 165 -5.68 -11.06 -0.85
N ALA A 166 -5.11 -11.18 0.35
CA ALA A 166 -4.35 -12.37 0.72
C ALA A 166 -5.32 -13.49 1.11
N LEU A 167 -5.39 -14.54 0.30
CA LEU A 167 -6.28 -15.68 0.54
C LEU A 167 -6.03 -16.29 1.92
N SER A 168 -7.10 -16.74 2.56
CA SER A 168 -7.14 -17.31 3.90
C SER A 168 -6.78 -16.36 5.04
N GLN A 169 -6.49 -15.09 4.77
CA GLN A 169 -6.30 -14.07 5.81
C GLN A 169 -7.63 -13.45 6.22
N TRP A 170 -7.77 -13.17 7.51
CA TRP A 170 -8.89 -12.39 8.01
C TRP A 170 -8.71 -10.92 7.65
N THR A 171 -9.76 -10.31 7.14
CA THR A 171 -9.73 -8.93 6.66
C THR A 171 -11.02 -8.19 7.03
N ILE A 172 -10.93 -6.88 7.15
CA ILE A 172 -12.07 -5.97 7.23
C ILE A 172 -12.33 -5.45 5.83
N GLY A 173 -13.36 -5.98 5.18
CA GLY A 173 -13.79 -5.51 3.87
C GLY A 173 -15.03 -4.63 3.98
N ALA A 174 -15.16 -3.66 3.06
CA ALA A 174 -16.41 -2.95 2.87
C ALA A 174 -16.68 -2.65 1.40
N THR A 175 -17.98 -2.50 1.10
CA THR A 175 -18.48 -1.90 -0.13
C THR A 175 -19.38 -0.73 0.22
N LEU A 176 -19.19 0.38 -0.49
CA LEU A 176 -19.90 1.63 -0.28
C LEU A 176 -20.53 2.07 -1.60
N PHE A 177 -21.83 2.29 -1.59
CA PHE A 177 -22.58 2.71 -2.76
C PHE A 177 -23.50 3.91 -2.43
N ASN A 178 -23.66 4.79 -3.42
CA ASN A 178 -24.71 5.80 -3.47
C ASN A 178 -25.29 5.84 -4.90
N THR A 179 -26.07 6.86 -5.25
CA THR A 179 -26.70 7.00 -6.57
C THR A 179 -25.72 7.23 -7.72
N SER A 180 -24.45 7.52 -7.45
CA SER A 180 -23.48 7.90 -8.47
C SER A 180 -22.10 7.26 -8.30
N LEU A 181 -21.81 6.61 -7.18
CA LEU A 181 -20.48 6.12 -6.85
C LEU A 181 -20.53 4.74 -6.17
N GLY A 182 -19.68 3.84 -6.63
CA GLY A 182 -19.33 2.60 -5.94
C GLY A 182 -17.86 2.61 -5.54
N ARG A 183 -17.56 2.13 -4.34
CA ARG A 183 -16.20 2.05 -3.79
C ARG A 183 -16.04 0.81 -2.92
N THR A 184 -14.86 0.20 -2.94
CA THR A 184 -14.47 -0.82 -1.98
C THR A 184 -13.52 -0.24 -0.91
N TYR A 185 -13.40 -0.97 0.20
CA TYR A 185 -12.46 -0.66 1.28
C TYR A 185 -11.91 -1.97 1.84
N ARG A 186 -10.61 -1.98 2.18
CA ARG A 186 -9.96 -3.11 2.83
C ARG A 186 -8.89 -2.64 3.81
N ASP A 187 -9.00 -3.04 5.06
CA ASP A 187 -7.98 -2.89 6.12
C ASP A 187 -7.32 -1.49 6.19
N GLY A 188 -8.09 -0.43 5.94
CA GLY A 188 -7.61 0.96 5.97
C GLY A 188 -7.48 1.62 4.60
N VAL A 189 -7.52 0.85 3.49
CA VAL A 189 -7.30 1.35 2.13
C VAL A 189 -8.59 1.34 1.32
N TYR A 190 -8.88 2.43 0.61
CA TYR A 190 -9.96 2.50 -0.37
C TYR A 190 -9.51 1.94 -1.71
N GLY A 191 -10.41 1.27 -2.40
CA GLY A 191 -10.26 0.93 -3.82
C GLY A 191 -10.63 2.12 -4.72
N THR A 192 -10.45 1.92 -6.03
CA THR A 192 -10.77 2.92 -7.04
C THR A 192 -12.28 3.19 -7.08
N ASP A 193 -12.64 4.46 -7.23
CA ASP A 193 -14.01 4.88 -7.42
C ASP A 193 -14.54 4.43 -8.77
N THR A 194 -15.75 3.87 -8.77
CA THR A 194 -16.47 3.50 -9.99
C THR A 194 -17.77 4.30 -10.07
N THR A 195 -18.02 4.91 -11.21
CA THR A 195 -19.29 5.60 -11.47
C THR A 195 -20.43 4.58 -11.44
N ASP A 196 -21.49 4.92 -10.73
CA ASP A 196 -22.67 4.09 -10.57
C ASP A 196 -23.93 4.92 -10.76
N SER A 197 -24.74 4.56 -11.73
CA SER A 197 -26.02 5.22 -12.03
C SER A 197 -27.22 4.31 -11.77
N GLN A 198 -27.02 3.17 -11.14
CA GLN A 198 -28.11 2.19 -10.93
C GLN A 198 -29.05 2.61 -9.82
N THR A 199 -30.34 2.47 -10.07
CA THR A 199 -31.40 2.69 -9.10
C THR A 199 -32.09 1.37 -8.81
N PHE A 200 -32.36 1.13 -7.55
CA PHE A 200 -33.06 -0.07 -7.08
C PHE A 200 -34.32 0.33 -6.34
N SER A 201 -35.31 -0.53 -6.39
CA SER A 201 -36.58 -0.31 -5.72
C SER A 201 -37.12 -1.62 -5.15
N GLY A 202 -38.00 -1.50 -4.16
CA GLY A 202 -38.64 -2.62 -3.52
C GLY A 202 -37.83 -3.25 -2.38
N ASP A 203 -38.44 -4.25 -1.75
CA ASP A 203 -37.85 -5.00 -0.66
C ASP A 203 -36.96 -6.10 -1.21
N GLN A 204 -35.74 -6.22 -0.67
CA GLN A 204 -34.73 -7.18 -1.12
C GLN A 204 -34.23 -8.01 0.05
N GLU A 205 -34.13 -9.32 -0.15
CA GLU A 205 -33.45 -10.23 0.79
C GLU A 205 -31.95 -10.01 0.82
N LEU A 206 -31.31 -10.37 1.93
CA LEU A 206 -29.86 -10.41 2.03
C LEU A 206 -29.40 -11.86 2.21
N ARG A 207 -28.40 -12.28 1.42
CA ARG A 207 -27.77 -13.59 1.51
C ARG A 207 -26.32 -13.47 1.95
N LEU A 208 -25.89 -14.38 2.83
CA LEU A 208 -24.56 -14.43 3.43
C LEU A 208 -23.88 -15.77 3.12
N LEU A 209 -22.55 -15.79 3.01
CA LEU A 209 -21.68 -16.98 2.82
C LEU A 209 -21.81 -17.66 1.45
N SER A 210 -22.65 -17.15 0.58
CA SER A 210 -22.74 -17.51 -0.86
C SER A 210 -23.51 -16.43 -1.60
N LEU A 211 -23.56 -16.52 -2.93
CA LEU A 211 -24.42 -15.66 -3.75
C LEU A 211 -25.75 -16.33 -4.09
N PRO A 212 -26.79 -15.59 -4.48
CA PRO A 212 -28.03 -16.14 -5.00
C PRO A 212 -27.80 -17.18 -6.11
N SER A 213 -28.80 -18.03 -6.35
CA SER A 213 -28.68 -19.19 -7.25
C SER A 213 -27.71 -20.27 -6.78
N ASN A 214 -27.32 -20.25 -5.48
CA ASN A 214 -26.44 -21.24 -4.86
C ASN A 214 -25.06 -21.34 -5.51
N ILE A 215 -24.50 -20.20 -5.92
CA ILE A 215 -23.18 -20.12 -6.54
C ILE A 215 -22.19 -19.38 -5.63
N TYR A 216 -20.90 -19.55 -5.91
CA TYR A 216 -19.80 -18.86 -5.23
C TYR A 216 -19.87 -18.98 -3.69
N GLY A 217 -20.09 -20.20 -3.19
CA GLY A 217 -20.02 -20.48 -1.76
C GLY A 217 -18.70 -20.03 -1.15
N LEU A 218 -18.75 -19.39 0.02
CA LEU A 218 -17.56 -18.96 0.75
C LEU A 218 -16.85 -20.18 1.36
N ASN A 219 -15.66 -20.48 0.91
CA ASN A 219 -14.76 -21.40 1.66
C ASN A 219 -13.97 -20.57 2.67
N GLY A 220 -14.54 -20.41 3.85
CA GLY A 220 -14.06 -19.48 4.86
C GLY A 220 -15.09 -19.15 5.91
N GLY A 221 -15.14 -17.91 6.38
CA GLY A 221 -16.12 -17.51 7.38
C GLY A 221 -16.32 -16.01 7.46
N ILE A 222 -17.43 -15.63 8.11
CA ILE A 222 -17.76 -14.26 8.49
C ILE A 222 -17.80 -14.20 10.02
N ALA A 223 -17.04 -13.29 10.62
CA ALA A 223 -16.96 -13.09 12.06
C ALA A 223 -17.91 -11.98 12.53
N GLU A 224 -18.00 -10.89 11.78
CA GLU A 224 -18.94 -9.80 12.05
C GLU A 224 -19.39 -9.16 10.74
N LEU A 225 -20.64 -8.70 10.68
CA LEU A 225 -21.23 -8.04 9.53
C LEU A 225 -22.07 -6.86 9.98
N LEU A 226 -21.85 -5.72 9.30
CA LEU A 226 -22.60 -4.50 9.49
C LEU A 226 -23.17 -4.04 8.14
N TYR A 227 -24.45 -3.67 8.12
CA TYR A 227 -25.12 -3.09 6.96
C TYR A 227 -25.76 -1.76 7.36
N TYR A 228 -25.39 -0.70 6.66
CA TYR A 228 -26.00 0.63 6.80
C TYR A 228 -26.82 0.94 5.55
N ASP A 229 -28.04 1.44 5.74
CA ASP A 229 -28.97 1.83 4.66
C ASP A 229 -28.61 3.21 4.04
N ARG A 230 -27.35 3.59 4.08
CA ARG A 230 -26.77 4.78 3.43
C ARG A 230 -25.27 4.59 3.18
N GLN A 231 -24.72 5.38 2.27
CA GLN A 231 -23.28 5.49 2.18
C GLN A 231 -22.74 6.24 3.42
N LEU A 232 -21.75 5.66 4.09
CA LEU A 232 -21.05 6.29 5.19
C LEU A 232 -20.00 7.29 4.67
N THR A 233 -19.78 8.35 5.43
CA THR A 233 -18.67 9.29 5.22
C THR A 233 -17.33 8.61 5.54
N ALA A 234 -16.22 9.14 5.01
CA ALA A 234 -14.88 8.61 5.30
C ALA A 234 -14.58 8.56 6.80
N THR A 235 -15.01 9.57 7.56
CA THR A 235 -14.86 9.58 9.04
C THR A 235 -15.64 8.45 9.71
N GLU A 236 -16.85 8.17 9.27
CA GLU A 236 -17.66 7.08 9.80
C GLU A 236 -17.08 5.72 9.44
N VAL A 237 -16.64 5.54 8.18
CA VAL A 237 -15.90 4.33 7.74
C VAL A 237 -14.69 4.08 8.63
N THR A 238 -13.87 5.10 8.88
CA THR A 238 -12.70 4.99 9.77
C THR A 238 -13.10 4.60 11.21
N ARG A 239 -14.19 5.13 11.74
CA ARG A 239 -14.68 4.79 13.09
C ARG A 239 -15.13 3.33 13.18
N VAL A 240 -15.90 2.86 12.18
CA VAL A 240 -16.33 1.45 12.08
C VAL A 240 -15.11 0.52 11.92
N ALA A 241 -14.20 0.86 11.01
CA ALA A 241 -13.02 0.05 10.75
C ALA A 241 -12.13 -0.08 12.00
N ARG A 242 -11.91 1.01 12.75
CA ARG A 242 -11.15 0.98 14.03
C ARG A 242 -11.85 0.12 15.08
N TYR A 243 -13.16 0.17 15.17
CA TYR A 243 -13.93 -0.71 16.05
C TYR A 243 -13.70 -2.18 15.69
N LEU A 244 -13.86 -2.53 14.41
CA LEU A 244 -13.66 -3.89 13.92
C LEU A 244 -12.20 -4.35 14.09
N SER A 245 -11.23 -3.48 13.78
CA SER A 245 -9.80 -3.72 13.97
C SER A 245 -9.47 -4.08 15.42
N SER A 246 -9.88 -3.23 16.37
CA SER A 246 -9.66 -3.46 17.79
C SER A 246 -10.32 -4.74 18.31
N ARG A 247 -11.52 -5.05 17.79
CA ARG A 247 -12.30 -6.20 18.21
C ARG A 247 -11.73 -7.52 17.69
N TRP A 248 -11.24 -7.52 16.46
CA TRP A 248 -10.82 -8.74 15.72
C TRP A 248 -9.32 -8.88 15.55
N GLY A 249 -8.52 -7.95 16.08
CA GLY A 249 -7.06 -8.00 16.01
C GLY A 249 -6.50 -7.82 14.58
N ILE A 250 -7.23 -7.13 13.70
CA ILE A 250 -6.82 -6.87 12.31
C ILE A 250 -6.17 -5.50 12.23
N THR A 251 -4.93 -5.44 11.75
CA THR A 251 -4.19 -4.18 11.61
C THR A 251 -4.70 -3.38 10.42
N LEU A 252 -5.03 -2.11 10.64
CA LEU A 252 -5.41 -1.18 9.57
C LEU A 252 -4.19 -0.46 9.01
N ALA A 253 -4.25 -0.15 7.71
CA ALA A 253 -3.31 0.78 7.08
C ALA A 253 -3.35 2.15 7.80
N PRO A 254 -2.21 2.76 8.08
CA PRO A 254 -2.15 4.10 8.65
C PRO A 254 -2.80 5.12 7.73
N GLN A 255 -3.40 6.15 8.31
CA GLN A 255 -3.94 7.31 7.59
C GLN A 255 -3.10 8.53 7.92
N VAL A 256 -2.68 9.27 6.90
CA VAL A 256 -1.85 10.48 7.02
C VAL A 256 -2.47 11.65 6.26
N SER A 257 -2.03 12.88 6.54
CA SER A 257 -2.62 14.10 5.98
C SER A 257 -2.06 14.48 4.61
N ASN A 258 -0.80 14.14 4.33
CA ASN A 258 -0.18 14.44 3.04
C ASN A 258 -0.66 13.46 1.97
N ALA A 259 -1.11 14.00 0.84
CA ALA A 259 -1.72 13.20 -0.22
C ALA A 259 -0.73 12.27 -0.93
N ASP A 260 0.53 12.70 -1.15
CA ASP A 260 1.57 11.85 -1.74
C ASP A 260 1.94 10.68 -0.79
N ALA A 261 2.07 10.98 0.51
CA ALA A 261 2.33 9.95 1.52
C ALA A 261 1.18 8.94 1.63
N GLN A 262 -0.07 9.41 1.62
CA GLN A 262 -1.23 8.51 1.65
C GLN A 262 -1.28 7.64 0.40
N ASN A 263 -1.10 8.22 -0.79
CA ASN A 263 -1.06 7.46 -2.04
C ASN A 263 0.06 6.39 -2.04
N TRP A 264 1.22 6.71 -1.47
CA TRP A 264 2.29 5.72 -1.32
C TRP A 264 1.88 4.59 -0.40
N ILE A 265 1.28 4.87 0.78
CA ILE A 265 0.77 3.85 1.70
C ILE A 265 -0.20 2.93 0.97
N ASP A 266 -1.16 3.48 0.24
CA ASP A 266 -2.16 2.71 -0.52
C ASP A 266 -1.49 1.77 -1.54
N ARG A 267 -0.48 2.25 -2.28
CA ARG A 267 0.29 1.44 -3.24
C ARG A 267 1.17 0.38 -2.56
N VAL A 268 1.71 0.66 -1.37
CA VAL A 268 2.44 -0.36 -0.58
C VAL A 268 1.51 -1.52 -0.24
N TYR A 269 0.31 -1.24 0.26
CA TYR A 269 -0.67 -2.30 0.55
C TYR A 269 -1.14 -3.01 -0.72
N ALA A 270 -1.32 -2.29 -1.84
CA ALA A 270 -1.63 -2.88 -3.15
C ALA A 270 -0.56 -3.87 -3.64
N ASN A 271 0.70 -3.64 -3.25
CA ASN A 271 1.82 -4.52 -3.58
C ASN A 271 2.03 -5.66 -2.55
N GLY A 272 1.10 -5.89 -1.64
CA GLY A 272 1.23 -6.90 -0.58
C GLY A 272 2.24 -6.53 0.51
N GLY A 273 2.57 -5.25 0.63
CA GLY A 273 3.38 -4.68 1.70
C GLY A 273 2.54 -4.22 2.89
N GLN A 274 3.20 -3.62 3.86
CA GLN A 274 2.60 -2.97 5.04
C GLN A 274 3.41 -1.76 5.45
N VAL A 275 2.82 -0.86 6.23
CA VAL A 275 3.49 0.34 6.75
C VAL A 275 3.15 0.47 8.23
N SER A 276 4.16 0.66 9.09
CA SER A 276 3.93 1.00 10.50
C SER A 276 3.44 2.45 10.64
N SER A 277 2.74 2.76 11.73
CA SER A 277 2.32 4.15 12.00
C SER A 277 3.53 5.09 12.14
N ALA A 278 4.65 4.62 12.66
CA ALA A 278 5.88 5.39 12.77
C ALA A 278 6.47 5.72 11.39
N THR A 279 6.57 4.72 10.49
CA THR A 279 7.04 4.92 9.12
C THR A 279 6.08 5.81 8.32
N ALA A 280 4.76 5.62 8.48
CA ALA A 280 3.77 6.48 7.85
C ALA A 280 3.93 7.96 8.28
N ALA A 281 4.16 8.20 9.58
CA ALA A 281 4.41 9.55 10.09
C ALA A 281 5.72 10.14 9.53
N ALA A 282 6.79 9.34 9.45
CA ALA A 282 8.07 9.78 8.89
C ALA A 282 7.96 10.14 7.40
N VAL A 283 7.26 9.32 6.61
CA VAL A 283 7.02 9.59 5.17
C VAL A 283 6.11 10.80 4.99
N ASN A 284 5.07 10.95 5.82
CA ASN A 284 4.19 12.12 5.81
C ASN A 284 4.98 13.42 6.09
N GLN A 285 5.88 13.38 7.09
CA GLN A 285 6.72 14.54 7.39
C GLN A 285 7.69 14.84 6.24
N PHE A 286 8.33 13.80 5.66
CA PHE A 286 9.20 13.98 4.50
C PHE A 286 8.47 14.65 3.33
N CYS A 287 7.25 14.21 2.99
CA CYS A 287 6.46 14.84 1.93
C CYS A 287 6.13 16.31 2.26
N ASN A 288 5.76 16.60 3.52
CA ASN A 288 5.51 17.98 3.96
C ASN A 288 6.79 18.85 3.86
N ASP A 289 7.95 18.32 4.24
CA ASP A 289 9.23 19.05 4.14
C ASP A 289 9.61 19.36 2.69
N ILE A 290 9.33 18.43 1.76
CA ILE A 290 9.51 18.61 0.31
C ILE A 290 8.55 19.67 -0.26
N GLU A 291 7.29 19.68 0.16
CA GLU A 291 6.27 20.62 -0.30
C GLU A 291 6.48 22.02 0.27
N ASN A 292 6.97 22.13 1.51
CA ASN A 292 7.18 23.37 2.23
C ASN A 292 8.66 23.76 2.34
N ALA A 293 9.50 23.32 1.39
CA ALA A 293 10.93 23.62 1.39
C ALA A 293 11.18 25.13 1.37
N PRO A 294 12.25 25.62 2.03
CA PRO A 294 12.65 27.01 1.95
C PRO A 294 12.84 27.47 0.49
N GLY A 295 12.11 28.51 0.10
CA GLY A 295 12.12 29.00 -1.29
C GLY A 295 11.03 28.39 -2.18
N GLY A 296 10.13 27.58 -1.62
CA GLY A 296 8.99 26.97 -2.31
C GLY A 296 9.10 25.47 -2.50
N SER A 297 8.01 24.82 -2.85
CA SER A 297 7.95 23.38 -3.07
C SER A 297 9.01 22.91 -4.06
N ILE A 298 9.66 21.82 -3.73
CA ILE A 298 10.59 21.11 -4.63
C ILE A 298 9.99 19.76 -5.10
N ARG A 299 8.69 19.53 -4.85
CA ARG A 299 8.01 18.28 -5.18
C ARG A 299 8.06 17.96 -6.68
N ASP A 300 7.96 18.96 -7.53
CA ASP A 300 8.00 18.84 -8.99
C ASP A 300 9.39 18.46 -9.55
N ARG A 301 10.43 18.54 -8.73
CA ARG A 301 11.79 18.11 -9.13
C ARG A 301 11.94 16.59 -9.18
N PHE A 302 11.04 15.83 -8.50
CA PHE A 302 11.12 14.38 -8.42
C PHE A 302 10.22 13.71 -9.46
N LEU A 303 10.83 13.04 -10.43
CA LEU A 303 10.11 12.17 -11.37
C LEU A 303 10.06 10.71 -10.87
N ARG A 304 11.04 10.31 -10.04
CA ARG A 304 11.02 9.07 -9.28
C ARG A 304 11.80 9.22 -7.98
N LEU A 305 11.24 8.68 -6.90
CA LEU A 305 11.93 8.63 -5.60
C LEU A 305 11.47 7.39 -4.83
N ASN A 306 12.41 6.63 -4.28
CA ASN A 306 12.13 5.52 -3.38
C ASN A 306 12.94 5.69 -2.09
N LEU A 307 12.29 5.49 -0.94
CA LEU A 307 12.90 5.62 0.39
C LEU A 307 13.30 4.27 1.00
N PHE A 308 13.10 3.17 0.29
CA PHE A 308 13.31 1.80 0.77
C PHE A 308 12.83 1.60 2.21
N CYS A 309 11.53 1.83 2.44
CA CYS A 309 10.91 1.75 3.75
C CYS A 309 9.54 1.07 3.69
N GLY A 310 8.99 0.79 4.86
CA GLY A 310 7.69 0.13 5.08
C GLY A 310 7.83 -1.36 5.36
N GLY A 311 6.95 -1.85 6.22
CA GLY A 311 6.86 -3.26 6.59
C GLY A 311 7.92 -3.73 7.59
N THR A 312 7.85 -5.01 7.92
CA THR A 312 8.73 -5.62 8.92
C THR A 312 10.05 -6.06 8.31
N SER A 313 11.17 -5.70 8.94
CA SER A 313 12.53 -6.12 8.56
C SER A 313 12.62 -7.63 8.37
N GLY A 314 13.37 -8.07 7.35
CA GLY A 314 13.64 -9.49 7.10
C GLY A 314 12.44 -10.31 6.62
N THR A 315 11.33 -9.69 6.24
CA THR A 315 10.12 -10.38 5.77
C THR A 315 9.83 -10.09 4.30
N ALA A 316 9.07 -10.98 3.64
CA ALA A 316 8.58 -10.75 2.28
C ALA A 316 7.71 -9.49 2.19
N VAL A 317 6.86 -9.26 3.19
CA VAL A 317 6.02 -8.07 3.31
C VAL A 317 6.86 -6.79 3.38
N GLY A 318 7.95 -6.79 4.16
CA GLY A 318 8.88 -5.67 4.25
C GLY A 318 9.62 -5.41 2.93
N LEU A 319 10.10 -6.46 2.26
CA LEU A 319 10.72 -6.32 0.94
C LEU A 319 9.74 -5.77 -0.10
N ASN A 320 8.51 -6.28 -0.15
CA ASN A 320 7.45 -5.77 -1.04
C ASN A 320 7.18 -4.29 -0.80
N SER A 321 7.16 -3.85 0.46
CA SER A 321 7.00 -2.43 0.81
C SER A 321 8.16 -1.58 0.28
N ALA A 322 9.39 -2.02 0.50
CA ALA A 322 10.61 -1.28 0.12
C ALA A 322 10.76 -1.09 -1.40
N LEU A 323 10.12 -1.94 -2.21
CA LEU A 323 10.18 -1.84 -3.67
C LEU A 323 9.17 -0.83 -4.25
N VAL A 324 8.29 -0.24 -3.45
CA VAL A 324 7.30 0.74 -3.91
C VAL A 324 7.87 2.16 -3.82
N PRO A 325 8.14 2.84 -4.95
CA PRO A 325 8.66 4.21 -4.92
C PRO A 325 7.62 5.18 -4.36
N LEU A 326 8.07 6.16 -3.56
CA LEU A 326 7.22 7.21 -3.00
C LEU A 326 6.66 8.11 -4.10
N PHE A 327 7.53 8.60 -4.99
CA PHE A 327 7.11 9.42 -6.14
C PHE A 327 7.35 8.68 -7.46
N ARG A 328 6.44 8.84 -8.41
CA ARG A 328 6.51 8.29 -9.76
C ARG A 328 6.26 9.34 -10.85
N GLY A 329 6.22 10.59 -10.51
CA GLY A 329 5.99 11.74 -11.38
C GLY A 329 6.09 13.05 -10.62
N PRO A 330 6.00 14.21 -11.28
CA PRO A 330 6.17 15.52 -10.65
C PRO A 330 4.99 15.89 -9.73
N SER A 331 3.88 15.18 -9.82
CA SER A 331 2.71 15.30 -8.95
C SER A 331 1.85 14.03 -9.00
N LEU A 332 0.89 13.87 -8.09
CA LEU A 332 -0.04 12.74 -8.06
C LEU A 332 -0.88 12.61 -9.33
N GLY A 333 -1.36 13.71 -9.88
CA GLY A 333 -2.16 13.76 -11.12
C GLY A 333 -1.33 13.87 -12.40
N GLY A 334 0.00 13.95 -12.28
CA GLY A 334 0.91 14.11 -13.42
C GLY A 334 1.26 12.77 -14.08
N THR A 335 2.00 12.89 -15.20
CA THR A 335 2.54 11.71 -15.89
C THR A 335 3.40 10.89 -14.95
N GLN A 336 3.10 9.60 -14.85
CA GLN A 336 3.86 8.66 -14.04
C GLN A 336 5.00 8.04 -14.87
N HIS A 337 6.16 7.87 -14.27
CA HIS A 337 7.37 7.40 -14.93
C HIS A 337 7.92 6.13 -14.24
N GLY A 338 8.37 5.20 -15.06
CA GLY A 338 8.93 3.92 -14.59
C GLY A 338 7.88 2.92 -14.10
N GLY A 339 8.33 1.80 -13.57
CA GLY A 339 7.47 0.72 -13.06
C GLY A 339 6.63 1.13 -11.84
N ALA A 340 5.51 0.43 -11.61
CA ALA A 340 4.72 0.60 -10.38
C ALA A 340 5.53 0.30 -9.12
N THR A 341 6.46 -0.63 -9.24
CA THR A 341 7.48 -0.98 -8.25
C THR A 341 8.87 -0.95 -8.91
N ASP A 342 9.91 -0.92 -8.12
CA ASP A 342 11.25 -1.25 -8.60
C ASP A 342 11.33 -2.77 -8.80
N THR A 343 11.68 -3.19 -10.01
CA THR A 343 11.74 -4.61 -10.34
C THR A 343 12.99 -5.25 -9.73
N ASN A 344 12.81 -6.20 -8.85
CA ASN A 344 13.86 -7.06 -8.31
C ASN A 344 14.28 -8.08 -9.39
N VAL A 345 15.31 -7.73 -10.16
CA VAL A 345 15.70 -8.53 -11.33
C VAL A 345 16.24 -9.89 -10.90
N GLY A 346 15.68 -10.95 -11.49
CA GLY A 346 16.01 -12.33 -11.14
C GLY A 346 15.59 -12.74 -9.72
N GLY A 347 14.84 -11.92 -8.98
CA GLY A 347 14.43 -12.23 -7.61
C GLY A 347 15.60 -12.29 -6.61
N LEU A 348 16.73 -11.66 -6.92
CA LEU A 348 17.99 -11.82 -6.17
C LEU A 348 18.00 -11.08 -4.83
N PHE A 349 17.21 -10.00 -4.67
CA PHE A 349 16.95 -9.47 -3.34
C PHE A 349 15.94 -10.38 -2.64
N VAL A 350 16.32 -10.88 -1.48
CA VAL A 350 15.49 -11.71 -0.61
C VAL A 350 15.12 -10.94 0.66
N PRO A 351 14.12 -11.37 1.44
CA PRO A 351 13.68 -10.67 2.64
C PRO A 351 14.81 -10.22 3.59
N ALA A 352 15.81 -11.07 3.81
CA ALA A 352 16.96 -10.78 4.68
C ALA A 352 17.84 -9.60 4.21
N ASN A 353 17.67 -9.12 2.97
CA ASN A 353 18.40 -7.96 2.45
C ASN A 353 17.77 -6.62 2.85
N TYR A 354 16.54 -6.65 3.35
CA TYR A 354 15.81 -5.46 3.76
C TYR A 354 15.69 -5.36 5.27
N ASN A 355 16.03 -4.19 5.80
CA ASN A 355 15.73 -3.79 7.17
C ASN A 355 15.06 -2.40 7.18
N GLU A 356 14.04 -2.26 8.02
CA GLU A 356 13.28 -1.01 8.15
C GLU A 356 14.09 0.07 8.89
N THR A 357 14.72 -0.29 9.99
CA THR A 357 15.28 0.65 10.96
C THR A 357 16.72 0.29 11.37
N GLY A 358 17.39 1.24 12.05
CA GLY A 358 18.71 1.05 12.64
C GLY A 358 19.87 1.18 11.64
N ALA A 359 21.09 1.00 12.12
CA ALA A 359 22.32 1.10 11.31
C ALA A 359 22.36 0.10 10.13
N SER A 360 21.59 -0.98 10.21
CA SER A 360 21.40 -1.96 9.14
C SER A 360 20.15 -1.67 8.28
N GLY A 361 19.54 -0.49 8.38
CA GLY A 361 18.35 -0.11 7.64
C GLY A 361 18.56 -0.06 6.13
N GLY A 362 17.46 0.11 5.38
CA GLY A 362 17.47 0.15 3.91
C GLY A 362 17.66 -1.20 3.25
N LEU A 363 17.97 -1.19 1.96
CA LEU A 363 18.16 -2.39 1.14
C LEU A 363 19.66 -2.64 0.92
N ALA A 364 20.10 -3.91 0.96
CA ALA A 364 21.51 -4.30 0.86
C ALA A 364 21.83 -4.96 -0.48
N GLY A 365 22.74 -4.36 -1.24
CA GLY A 365 23.40 -4.98 -2.38
C GLY A 365 24.48 -5.99 -1.95
N ASN A 366 25.11 -6.66 -2.92
CA ASN A 366 26.15 -7.67 -2.67
C ASN A 366 27.42 -7.51 -3.53
N GLY A 367 27.51 -6.43 -4.31
CA GLY A 367 28.66 -6.15 -5.17
C GLY A 367 28.86 -7.11 -6.36
N SER A 368 27.90 -8.00 -6.65
CA SER A 368 28.11 -9.04 -7.67
C SER A 368 26.98 -9.20 -8.68
N ASN A 369 25.72 -9.23 -8.24
CA ASN A 369 24.60 -9.51 -9.15
C ASN A 369 23.26 -8.90 -8.75
N LYS A 370 23.15 -8.27 -7.56
CA LYS A 370 21.88 -7.69 -7.09
C LYS A 370 21.69 -6.28 -7.62
N TYR A 371 20.56 -6.06 -8.29
CA TYR A 371 20.16 -4.73 -8.75
C TYR A 371 18.63 -4.66 -8.92
N LEU A 372 18.14 -3.43 -8.92
CA LEU A 372 16.74 -3.13 -9.22
C LEU A 372 16.67 -2.42 -10.58
N ASN A 373 15.67 -2.78 -11.38
CA ASN A 373 15.31 -2.01 -12.56
C ASN A 373 14.15 -1.08 -12.20
N THR A 374 14.35 0.22 -12.35
CA THR A 374 13.34 1.24 -12.07
C THR A 374 12.26 1.34 -13.15
N GLY A 375 12.51 0.80 -14.34
CA GLY A 375 11.68 1.03 -15.53
C GLY A 375 11.67 2.50 -16.00
N PHE A 376 12.58 3.34 -15.49
CA PHE A 376 12.67 4.76 -15.83
C PHE A 376 13.70 4.98 -16.94
N PRO A 377 13.28 5.30 -18.18
CA PRO A 377 14.21 5.52 -19.28
C PRO A 377 14.82 6.94 -19.20
N THR A 378 16.15 7.05 -19.45
CA THR A 378 16.86 8.32 -19.32
C THR A 378 16.39 9.41 -20.28
N ASN A 379 15.80 9.06 -21.45
CA ASN A 379 15.24 10.01 -22.41
C ASN A 379 13.94 10.70 -21.94
N THR A 380 13.43 10.35 -20.78
CA THR A 380 12.38 11.12 -20.09
C THR A 380 12.91 12.48 -19.61
N LEU A 381 14.22 12.61 -19.42
CA LEU A 381 14.88 13.81 -18.91
C LEU A 381 15.60 14.57 -20.03
N SER A 382 15.67 15.89 -19.90
CA SER A 382 16.56 16.70 -20.73
C SER A 382 18.03 16.43 -20.38
N ALA A 383 18.91 16.53 -21.37
CA ALA A 383 20.34 16.45 -21.13
C ALA A 383 20.88 17.52 -20.16
N SER A 384 20.21 18.67 -20.14
CA SER A 384 20.64 19.87 -19.40
C SER A 384 19.77 20.23 -18.19
N ASP A 385 18.84 19.35 -17.81
CA ASP A 385 17.95 19.59 -16.67
C ASP A 385 17.64 18.25 -15.98
N ARG A 386 18.54 17.76 -15.13
CA ARG A 386 18.41 16.45 -14.50
C ARG A 386 19.23 16.27 -13.25
N HIS A 387 18.80 15.37 -12.36
CA HIS A 387 19.57 14.92 -11.22
C HIS A 387 19.45 13.41 -10.99
N LEU A 388 20.47 12.86 -10.34
CA LEU A 388 20.43 11.57 -9.65
C LEU A 388 20.84 11.80 -8.19
N ALA A 389 20.15 11.15 -7.26
CA ALA A 389 20.57 11.13 -5.86
C ALA A 389 20.44 9.73 -5.25
N ALA A 390 21.29 9.44 -4.29
CA ALA A 390 21.24 8.25 -3.45
C ALA A 390 21.66 8.59 -2.02
N TYR A 391 21.13 7.81 -1.07
CA TYR A 391 21.52 7.85 0.33
C TYR A 391 22.17 6.50 0.71
N PRO A 392 23.47 6.26 0.35
CA PRO A 392 24.19 5.11 0.87
C PRO A 392 24.32 5.21 2.39
N LEU A 393 23.96 4.12 3.07
CA LEU A 393 24.08 3.97 4.52
C LEU A 393 25.43 3.36 4.91
N THR A 394 26.03 2.62 4.01
CA THR A 394 27.38 2.09 4.15
C THR A 394 28.20 2.55 2.96
N TRP A 395 29.48 2.81 3.20
CA TRP A 395 30.43 3.19 2.15
C TRP A 395 31.30 1.96 1.80
N PRO A 396 31.34 1.54 0.54
CA PRO A 396 32.14 0.38 0.15
C PRO A 396 33.60 0.71 0.11
N ASN A 397 34.45 -0.25 0.43
CA ASN A 397 35.89 -0.12 0.24
C ASN A 397 36.28 -0.57 -1.18
N GLY A 398 36.91 0.32 -1.95
CA GLY A 398 37.59 0.03 -3.21
C GLY A 398 36.70 -0.23 -4.43
N GLY A 399 37.23 0.11 -5.61
CA GLY A 399 36.67 -0.20 -6.93
C GLY A 399 35.56 0.74 -7.39
N PHE A 400 35.22 0.60 -8.67
CA PHE A 400 34.09 1.32 -9.28
C PHE A 400 32.75 0.64 -8.91
N GLN A 401 31.85 1.36 -8.23
CA GLN A 401 30.55 0.86 -7.83
C GLN A 401 29.49 1.95 -8.02
N TYR A 402 28.39 1.61 -8.68
CA TYR A 402 27.31 2.57 -8.91
C TYR A 402 26.19 2.42 -7.90
N PHE A 403 25.75 3.54 -7.32
CA PHE A 403 24.49 3.60 -6.56
C PHE A 403 23.29 3.43 -7.50
N LEU A 404 23.32 4.19 -8.62
CA LEU A 404 22.32 4.08 -9.68
C LEU A 404 22.86 4.69 -10.99
N GLY A 405 22.32 4.23 -12.11
CA GLY A 405 22.66 4.84 -13.39
C GLY A 405 22.34 4.00 -14.61
N SER A 406 22.63 4.61 -15.76
CA SER A 406 22.56 4.03 -17.08
C SER A 406 23.70 4.55 -17.94
N GLU A 407 24.22 3.68 -18.82
CA GLU A 407 25.21 3.98 -19.86
C GLU A 407 24.67 3.50 -21.19
N SER A 408 24.89 4.25 -22.28
CA SER A 408 24.64 3.73 -23.63
C SER A 408 25.72 2.71 -24.03
N ALA A 409 25.55 2.12 -25.20
CA ALA A 409 26.51 1.16 -25.77
C ALA A 409 27.97 1.60 -25.64
N GLY A 410 28.85 0.69 -25.22
CA GLY A 410 30.24 0.94 -25.00
C GLY A 410 31.00 1.42 -26.26
N GLY A 411 32.01 2.24 -26.08
CA GLY A 411 32.90 2.78 -27.12
C GLY A 411 32.99 4.30 -27.13
N VAL A 412 33.62 4.84 -28.17
CA VAL A 412 33.72 6.30 -28.38
C VAL A 412 32.29 6.84 -28.60
N GLY A 413 31.86 7.78 -27.75
CA GLY A 413 30.51 8.35 -27.76
C GLY A 413 29.51 7.72 -26.76
N GLN A 414 30.02 6.95 -25.80
CA GLN A 414 29.24 6.38 -24.71
C GLN A 414 28.54 7.48 -23.90
N GLN A 415 27.20 7.44 -23.88
CA GLN A 415 26.41 8.37 -23.08
C GLN A 415 26.26 7.84 -21.66
N GLN A 416 26.64 8.63 -20.65
CA GLN A 416 26.56 8.22 -19.25
C GLN A 416 25.62 9.14 -18.46
N PHE A 417 24.83 8.54 -17.60
CA PHE A 417 24.07 9.23 -16.57
C PHE A 417 24.03 8.34 -15.34
N ALA A 418 25.03 8.51 -14.46
CA ALA A 418 25.22 7.61 -13.33
C ALA A 418 25.85 8.32 -12.13
N LEU A 419 25.53 7.84 -10.94
CA LEU A 419 26.07 8.31 -9.66
C LEU A 419 26.60 7.12 -8.87
N GLY A 420 27.81 7.25 -8.32
CA GLY A 420 28.42 6.17 -7.58
C GLY A 420 29.76 6.53 -6.94
N HIS A 421 30.50 5.49 -6.57
CA HIS A 421 31.86 5.53 -6.09
C HIS A 421 32.80 5.04 -7.20
N PHE A 422 33.77 5.86 -7.62
CA PHE A 422 34.48 5.61 -8.87
C PHE A 422 35.98 5.44 -8.77
N ASP A 423 36.63 5.75 -7.68
CA ASP A 423 38.07 5.63 -7.63
C ASP A 423 38.59 5.03 -6.30
N ASN A 424 39.89 4.68 -6.33
CA ASN A 424 40.59 4.14 -5.16
C ASN A 424 40.87 5.21 -4.08
N ALA A 425 40.44 6.46 -4.29
CA ALA A 425 40.58 7.57 -3.36
C ALA A 425 39.33 7.86 -2.55
N ASP A 426 38.36 6.91 -2.54
CA ASP A 426 37.08 7.00 -1.79
C ASP A 426 36.26 8.26 -2.11
N LYS A 427 36.19 8.62 -3.41
CA LYS A 427 35.42 9.77 -3.89
C LYS A 427 34.10 9.36 -4.48
N GLY A 428 33.06 10.16 -4.20
CA GLY A 428 31.82 10.10 -4.97
C GLY A 428 32.01 10.67 -6.36
N ALA A 429 31.35 10.12 -7.37
CA ALA A 429 31.43 10.61 -8.73
C ALA A 429 30.12 10.60 -9.46
N PHE A 430 29.93 11.61 -10.31
CA PHE A 430 28.76 11.80 -11.15
C PHE A 430 29.17 11.81 -12.62
N ALA A 431 28.69 10.82 -13.36
CA ALA A 431 28.91 10.72 -14.79
C ALA A 431 27.70 11.31 -15.53
N PHE A 432 27.89 12.30 -16.37
CA PHE A 432 26.85 12.92 -17.17
C PHE A 432 27.29 13.32 -18.58
N GLY A 433 28.52 12.94 -18.95
CA GLY A 433 29.16 13.29 -20.20
C GLY A 433 28.96 12.27 -21.33
N PRO A 434 29.32 12.64 -22.60
CA PRO A 434 29.18 11.81 -23.78
C PRO A 434 30.36 10.85 -24.00
N THR A 435 31.31 10.77 -23.10
CA THR A 435 32.50 9.91 -23.24
C THR A 435 32.77 9.13 -21.97
N SER A 436 33.25 7.90 -22.11
CA SER A 436 33.71 7.12 -20.96
C SER A 436 34.89 7.82 -20.28
N GLY A 437 34.84 7.88 -18.93
CA GLY A 437 35.88 8.57 -18.14
C GLY A 437 35.67 10.07 -17.90
N ALA A 438 34.60 10.67 -18.44
CA ALA A 438 34.20 12.04 -18.12
C ALA A 438 33.36 12.05 -16.82
N TYR A 439 34.03 11.98 -15.69
CA TYR A 439 33.38 12.01 -14.37
C TYR A 439 33.65 13.33 -13.67
N LEU A 440 32.64 13.83 -12.97
CA LEU A 440 32.77 14.84 -11.96
C LEU A 440 33.03 14.16 -10.63
N ASN A 441 34.21 14.23 -10.10
CA ASN A 441 34.57 13.66 -8.80
C ASN A 441 34.36 14.67 -7.68
N SER A 442 34.01 14.17 -6.50
CA SER A 442 34.00 14.98 -5.28
C SER A 442 35.44 15.48 -4.98
N THR A 443 35.55 16.69 -4.43
CA THR A 443 36.83 17.30 -4.09
C THR A 443 37.49 16.63 -2.89
N THR A 444 36.70 16.06 -1.99
CA THR A 444 37.17 15.39 -0.77
C THR A 444 36.88 13.90 -0.82
N ALA A 445 37.83 13.10 -0.32
CA ALA A 445 37.61 11.68 -0.05
C ALA A 445 36.64 11.53 1.13
N ILE A 446 35.75 10.54 1.05
CA ILE A 446 34.69 10.31 2.06
C ILE A 446 34.61 8.83 2.32
N SER A 447 34.64 8.47 3.60
CA SER A 447 34.58 7.08 4.08
C SER A 447 33.27 6.75 4.80
N SER A 448 32.23 7.60 4.66
CA SER A 448 30.99 7.44 5.39
C SER A 448 29.76 7.55 4.48
N GLY A 449 28.65 6.98 4.92
CA GLY A 449 27.33 7.12 4.30
C GLY A 449 26.83 8.56 4.27
N GLY A 450 25.61 8.79 3.81
CA GLY A 450 24.90 10.07 3.70
C GLY A 450 24.47 10.39 2.27
N MET A 451 23.86 11.54 2.06
CA MET A 451 23.27 11.88 0.77
C MET A 451 24.29 12.32 -0.27
N TRP A 452 24.26 11.70 -1.42
CA TRP A 452 24.95 12.09 -2.63
C TRP A 452 23.97 12.50 -3.70
N MET A 453 24.23 13.59 -4.40
CA MET A 453 23.42 14.03 -5.53
C MET A 453 24.29 14.62 -6.63
N GLY A 454 24.13 14.12 -7.86
CA GLY A 454 24.67 14.72 -9.06
C GLY A 454 23.61 15.51 -9.80
N VAL A 455 23.88 16.78 -10.08
CA VAL A 455 22.98 17.68 -10.81
C VAL A 455 23.64 18.13 -12.09
N ASN A 456 22.92 18.10 -13.21
CA ASN A 456 23.37 18.69 -14.47
C ASN A 456 22.39 19.77 -14.92
N THR A 457 22.92 20.98 -15.14
CA THR A 457 22.16 22.16 -15.58
C THR A 457 22.91 22.81 -16.74
N SER A 458 22.35 22.79 -17.94
CA SER A 458 22.89 23.50 -19.13
C SER A 458 24.40 23.30 -19.39
N GLY A 459 24.89 22.06 -19.26
CA GLY A 459 26.29 21.72 -19.51
C GLY A 459 27.23 21.95 -18.32
N SER A 460 26.70 22.35 -17.16
CA SER A 460 27.42 22.41 -15.89
C SER A 460 26.94 21.32 -14.95
N GLY A 461 27.86 20.50 -14.47
CA GLY A 461 27.60 19.49 -13.46
C GLY A 461 28.04 19.94 -12.07
N THR A 462 27.23 19.60 -11.06
CA THR A 462 27.62 19.78 -9.65
C THR A 462 27.34 18.48 -8.90
N ILE A 463 28.31 18.02 -8.12
CA ILE A 463 28.10 16.94 -7.16
C ILE A 463 27.92 17.55 -5.77
N TYR A 464 26.86 17.13 -5.10
CA TYR A 464 26.56 17.55 -3.73
C TYR A 464 26.79 16.39 -2.77
N ARG A 465 27.31 16.72 -1.60
CA ARG A 465 27.42 15.83 -0.45
C ARG A 465 26.70 16.45 0.73
N ASN A 466 25.70 15.75 1.26
CA ASN A 466 24.88 16.24 2.36
C ASN A 466 24.34 17.67 2.11
N GLY A 467 23.83 17.93 0.90
CA GLY A 467 23.25 19.22 0.51
C GLY A 467 24.26 20.34 0.19
N THR A 468 25.56 20.10 0.38
CA THR A 468 26.63 21.08 0.09
C THR A 468 27.37 20.68 -1.18
N ALA A 469 27.65 21.64 -2.07
CA ALA A 469 28.42 21.41 -3.28
C ALA A 469 29.84 20.91 -2.93
N ASN A 470 30.23 19.81 -3.55
CA ASN A 470 31.50 19.11 -3.30
C ASN A 470 32.30 18.85 -4.60
N GLY A 471 32.04 19.62 -5.62
CA GLY A 471 32.70 19.60 -6.91
C GLY A 471 31.81 20.13 -8.01
N THR A 472 32.41 20.80 -8.99
CA THR A 472 31.73 21.31 -10.19
C THR A 472 32.59 21.06 -11.42
N ALA A 473 31.99 20.81 -12.56
CA ALA A 473 32.67 20.71 -13.84
C ALA A 473 31.76 21.18 -14.99
N SER A 474 32.38 21.79 -15.99
CA SER A 474 31.71 22.05 -17.28
C SER A 474 32.06 20.92 -18.23
N LEU A 475 31.08 20.08 -18.57
CA LEU A 475 31.20 18.98 -19.50
C LEU A 475 30.05 19.03 -20.49
N ALA A 476 30.28 18.62 -21.73
CA ALA A 476 29.17 18.40 -22.64
C ALA A 476 28.21 17.39 -22.04
N ALA A 477 26.91 17.72 -22.04
CA ALA A 477 25.91 16.82 -21.49
C ALA A 477 25.70 15.60 -22.41
N ALA A 478 25.63 14.42 -21.82
CA ALA A 478 25.26 13.20 -22.53
C ALA A 478 23.85 13.29 -23.12
N THR A 479 23.65 12.89 -24.35
CA THR A 479 22.31 12.77 -24.93
C THR A 479 21.55 11.64 -24.22
N PRO A 480 20.37 11.91 -23.65
CA PRO A 480 19.59 10.87 -23.01
C PRO A 480 19.19 9.78 -24.00
N THR A 481 19.19 8.53 -23.54
CA THR A 481 18.83 7.35 -24.34
C THR A 481 17.59 6.67 -23.77
N ALA A 482 17.01 5.72 -24.47
CA ALA A 482 15.88 4.92 -23.97
C ALA A 482 16.30 3.90 -22.89
N SER A 483 17.58 3.91 -22.46
CA SER A 483 18.09 2.98 -21.44
C SER A 483 17.51 3.28 -20.07
N GLU A 484 17.02 2.25 -19.41
CA GLU A 484 16.45 2.35 -18.06
C GLU A 484 17.53 2.49 -17.00
N ILE A 485 17.24 3.24 -15.95
CA ILE A 485 18.13 3.42 -14.81
C ILE A 485 18.02 2.21 -13.87
N TYR A 486 19.18 1.61 -13.55
CA TYR A 486 19.29 0.58 -12.52
C TYR A 486 19.73 1.19 -11.19
N VAL A 487 19.33 0.57 -10.08
CA VAL A 487 19.79 0.89 -8.72
C VAL A 487 20.59 -0.29 -8.19
N PHE A 488 21.67 -0.05 -7.45
CA PHE A 488 22.73 -0.98 -7.04
C PHE A 488 23.64 -1.47 -8.17
N ALA A 489 23.52 -0.89 -9.36
CA ALA A 489 24.36 -1.16 -10.50
C ALA A 489 24.17 -0.07 -11.56
N VAL A 490 24.99 -0.10 -12.60
CA VAL A 490 24.73 0.65 -13.83
C VAL A 490 24.15 -0.28 -14.91
N ASN A 491 23.15 0.21 -15.63
CA ASN A 491 22.65 -0.46 -16.84
C ASN A 491 23.59 -0.16 -18.02
N ARG A 492 24.30 -1.16 -18.52
CA ARG A 492 25.07 -1.07 -19.78
C ARG A 492 24.19 -1.48 -20.95
N ALA A 493 23.47 -0.53 -21.50
CA ALA A 493 22.45 -0.75 -22.52
C ALA A 493 22.93 -1.49 -23.79
N ALA A 494 24.22 -1.39 -24.13
CA ALA A 494 24.82 -2.13 -25.24
C ALA A 494 24.61 -3.64 -25.16
N ASN A 495 24.61 -4.17 -23.94
CA ASN A 495 24.57 -5.60 -23.66
C ASN A 495 23.35 -5.99 -22.85
N SER A 496 22.45 -5.05 -22.54
CA SER A 496 21.33 -5.23 -21.59
C SER A 496 21.78 -5.86 -20.26
N THR A 497 23.02 -5.55 -19.83
CA THR A 497 23.64 -6.17 -18.65
C THR A 497 23.88 -5.13 -17.57
N ALA A 498 23.59 -5.50 -16.33
CA ALA A 498 24.02 -4.74 -15.19
C ALA A 498 25.52 -4.94 -14.93
N ALA A 499 26.20 -3.89 -14.45
CA ALA A 499 27.62 -3.93 -14.14
C ALA A 499 27.95 -3.04 -12.93
N ASN A 500 29.16 -3.22 -12.40
CA ASN A 500 29.72 -2.41 -11.30
C ASN A 500 28.75 -2.29 -10.12
N TYR A 501 28.36 -3.46 -9.63
CA TYR A 501 27.37 -3.61 -8.59
C TYR A 501 27.82 -2.99 -7.27
N PHE A 502 26.89 -2.34 -6.59
CA PHE A 502 27.11 -1.74 -5.29
C PHE A 502 27.11 -2.77 -4.16
N ASN A 503 28.21 -2.82 -3.40
CA ASN A 503 28.35 -3.66 -2.22
C ASN A 503 28.09 -2.86 -0.94
N GLY A 504 26.84 -2.52 -0.71
CA GLY A 504 26.48 -1.71 0.46
C GLY A 504 24.98 -1.55 0.61
N ARG A 505 24.58 -0.71 1.55
CA ARG A 505 23.18 -0.43 1.82
C ARG A 505 22.79 0.95 1.30
N ILE A 506 21.60 1.05 0.71
CA ILE A 506 20.99 2.30 0.27
C ILE A 506 19.69 2.51 1.05
N GLY A 507 19.53 3.70 1.64
CA GLY A 507 18.34 4.13 2.37
C GLY A 507 17.29 4.81 1.50
N GLY A 508 17.64 5.17 0.26
CA GLY A 508 16.75 5.78 -0.72
C GLY A 508 17.50 6.34 -1.92
N TYR A 509 16.76 6.59 -2.99
CA TYR A 509 17.28 7.22 -4.21
C TYR A 509 16.25 8.14 -4.86
N SER A 510 16.70 9.08 -5.72
CA SER A 510 15.81 9.85 -6.58
C SER A 510 16.40 10.09 -7.98
N ILE A 511 15.47 10.33 -8.92
CA ILE A 511 15.70 10.68 -10.31
C ILE A 511 14.76 11.83 -10.65
N GLY A 512 15.23 12.89 -11.28
CA GLY A 512 14.35 14.01 -11.64
C GLY A 512 15.02 15.18 -12.31
N LEU A 513 14.37 16.34 -12.23
CA LEU A 513 14.84 17.59 -12.79
C LEU A 513 15.96 18.18 -11.92
N SER A 514 16.80 19.03 -12.50
CA SER A 514 17.88 19.68 -11.78
C SER A 514 17.38 20.46 -10.55
N MET A 515 18.28 20.62 -9.59
CA MET A 515 18.03 21.37 -8.36
C MET A 515 19.07 22.48 -8.19
N THR A 516 18.65 23.65 -7.74
CA THR A 516 19.56 24.71 -7.28
C THR A 516 20.20 24.31 -5.95
N ALA A 517 21.28 25.00 -5.55
CA ALA A 517 21.93 24.71 -4.28
C ALA A 517 21.01 24.82 -3.04
N PRO A 518 20.12 25.83 -2.91
CA PRO A 518 19.10 25.83 -1.85
C PRO A 518 18.14 24.64 -1.89
N GLN A 519 17.70 24.22 -3.08
CA GLN A 519 16.83 23.06 -3.25
C GLN A 519 17.54 21.75 -2.87
N ALA A 520 18.81 21.60 -3.26
CA ALA A 520 19.65 20.47 -2.86
C ALA A 520 19.82 20.39 -1.33
N ALA A 521 20.05 21.54 -0.68
CA ALA A 521 20.14 21.62 0.77
C ALA A 521 18.82 21.27 1.45
N ALA A 522 17.68 21.77 0.95
CA ALA A 522 16.35 21.45 1.46
C ALA A 522 16.03 19.95 1.34
N TYR A 523 16.31 19.35 0.17
CA TYR A 523 16.12 17.91 -0.03
C TYR A 523 16.98 17.10 0.93
N ASN A 524 18.26 17.47 1.12
CA ASN A 524 19.11 16.82 2.10
C ASN A 524 18.54 16.90 3.51
N THR A 525 18.05 18.07 3.94
CA THR A 525 17.44 18.26 5.26
C THR A 525 16.24 17.33 5.45
N ALA A 526 15.34 17.26 4.47
CA ALA A 526 14.19 16.36 4.51
C ALA A 526 14.63 14.88 4.58
N MET A 527 15.65 14.50 3.78
CA MET A 527 16.17 13.13 3.77
C MET A 527 16.85 12.79 5.11
N GLN A 528 17.65 13.67 5.69
CA GLN A 528 18.28 13.47 7.00
C GLN A 528 17.24 13.30 8.11
N SER A 529 16.22 14.15 8.13
CA SER A 529 15.10 14.04 9.09
C SER A 529 14.37 12.70 8.95
N PHE A 530 14.12 12.27 7.72
CA PHE A 530 13.49 10.98 7.44
C PHE A 530 14.37 9.80 7.92
N GLN A 531 15.66 9.81 7.59
CA GLN A 531 16.57 8.74 8.00
C GLN A 531 16.73 8.70 9.53
N ALA A 532 16.73 9.88 10.20
CA ALA A 532 16.73 9.99 11.66
C ALA A 532 15.48 9.37 12.29
N ALA A 533 14.32 9.65 11.72
CA ALA A 533 13.04 9.09 12.21
C ALA A 533 13.03 7.55 12.17
N LEU A 534 13.77 6.93 11.25
CA LEU A 534 13.95 5.48 11.15
C LEU A 534 15.25 4.99 11.82
N THR A 535 15.96 5.83 12.58
CA THR A 535 17.23 5.52 13.25
C THR A 535 18.33 5.02 12.29
N ARG A 536 18.29 5.47 11.04
CA ARG A 536 19.22 5.10 9.94
C ARG A 536 20.27 6.16 9.64
N ASN A 537 20.41 7.19 10.46
CA ASN A 537 21.38 8.26 10.25
C ASN A 537 22.84 7.74 10.26
N VAL A 538 23.62 8.21 9.28
CA VAL A 538 25.05 7.95 9.09
C VAL A 538 25.81 9.25 8.81
#